data_3595bf8a3855d07c779d1d16dfbbc4b4
#
_entry.id   3595bf8a3855d07c779d1d16dfbbc4b4
#
_cell.length_a   1.000
_cell.length_b   1.000
_cell.length_c   1.000
_cell.angle_alpha   90.00
_cell.angle_beta   90.00
_cell.angle_gamma   90.00
#
_symmetry.space_group_name_H-M   'P 1'
#
loop_
_entity.id
_entity.type
_entity.pdbx_description
1 polymer ?
#
loop_
_entity_poly.entity_id
_entity_poly.type
_entity_poly.pdbx_seq_one_letter_code
_entity_poly.pdbx_strand_id
1 'polypeptide(L)'
;FGSMLLSCSMIQILTGFFLAIHYTANINLAFSSIIHISRDVPYGXXMQNTHAXGASXXXXCIYIHIARGLYYGSYLNKEVWLSGTTLLIILMATAFFGYVLPWGQMSFWAATVITNLLTAIPYLGTTLTTWLWGGFAINDPTLTRFFALHFILPFAIISLSSIHILLLHNEGSSNPLGTXSDIDKXXXHPYHSXXXXXXLM
;
A
#
# COMPACT_ATOMS: atom_id res chain seq x y z
N PHE A 1 14.39 -4.16 -6.33
CA PHE A 1 13.41 -3.85 -5.27
C PHE A 1 11.98 -3.81 -5.79
N GLY A 2 11.78 -3.59 -7.09
CA GLY A 2 10.43 -3.62 -7.64
C GLY A 2 9.77 -4.99 -7.51
N SER A 3 10.52 -6.05 -7.80
CA SER A 3 9.98 -7.41 -7.67
C SER A 3 9.75 -7.77 -6.21
N MET A 4 10.60 -7.27 -5.31
CA MET A 4 10.39 -7.47 -3.88
C MET A 4 9.11 -6.77 -3.42
N LEU A 5 8.84 -5.58 -3.95
CA LEU A 5 7.60 -4.87 -3.64
C LEU A 5 6.38 -5.65 -4.11
N LEU A 6 6.47 -6.23 -5.29
CA LEU A 6 5.35 -7.04 -5.80
C LEU A 6 5.13 -8.26 -4.91
N SER A 7 6.20 -8.94 -4.51
CA SER A 7 6.10 -10.11 -3.63
C SER A 7 5.47 -9.72 -2.29
N CYS A 8 5.92 -8.61 -1.71
CA CYS A 8 5.35 -8.13 -0.45
C CYS A 8 3.87 -7.81 -0.61
N SER A 9 3.49 -7.20 -1.75
CA SER A 9 2.09 -6.87 -2.00
C SER A 9 1.23 -8.11 -2.06
N MET A 10 1.71 -9.18 -2.69
CA MET A 10 0.94 -10.42 -2.77
C MET A 10 0.75 -11.02 -1.39
N ILE A 11 1.80 -11.00 -0.55
CA ILE A 11 1.68 -11.50 0.82
C ILE A 11 0.68 -10.67 1.61
N GLN A 12 0.71 -9.33 1.45
CA GLN A 12 -0.22 -8.45 2.15
C GLN A 12 -1.66 -8.70 1.74
N ILE A 13 -1.91 -8.90 0.45
CA ILE A 13 -3.26 -9.16 -0.02
C ILE A 13 -3.76 -10.51 0.51
N LEU A 14 -2.92 -11.52 0.47
CA LEU A 14 -3.30 -12.86 0.91
C LEU A 14 -3.58 -12.89 2.41
N THR A 15 -2.65 -12.37 3.21
CA THR A 15 -2.83 -12.32 4.66
C THR A 15 -4.01 -11.43 5.03
N GLY A 16 -4.16 -10.30 4.32
CA GLY A 16 -5.26 -9.38 4.59
C GLY A 16 -6.62 -9.99 4.30
N PHE A 17 -6.71 -10.78 3.24
CA PHE A 17 -7.96 -11.46 2.94
C PHE A 17 -8.37 -12.39 4.10
N PHE A 18 -7.43 -13.17 4.60
CA PHE A 18 -7.74 -14.07 5.70
C PHE A 18 -8.04 -13.32 6.99
N LEU A 19 -7.39 -12.18 7.23
CA LEU A 19 -7.72 -11.35 8.38
C LEU A 19 -9.14 -10.77 8.25
N ALA A 20 -9.51 -10.35 7.05
CA ALA A 20 -10.81 -9.74 6.81
C ALA A 20 -11.97 -10.71 7.09
N ILE A 21 -11.73 -12.01 6.90
CA ILE A 21 -12.76 -13.03 7.17
C ILE A 21 -13.17 -12.99 8.65
N HIS A 22 -12.24 -12.65 9.53
CA HIS A 22 -12.47 -12.74 10.98
C HIS A 22 -12.61 -11.39 11.68
N TYR A 23 -12.34 -10.29 10.97
CA TYR A 23 -12.31 -8.95 11.58
C TYR A 23 -13.71 -8.34 11.60
N THR A 24 -14.03 -7.62 12.68
CA THR A 24 -15.31 -6.92 12.80
C THR A 24 -15.07 -5.41 12.89
N ALA A 25 -15.57 -4.66 11.91
CA ALA A 25 -15.39 -3.21 11.84
C ALA A 25 -16.49 -2.48 12.63
N ASN A 26 -16.38 -2.56 13.94
CA ASN A 26 -17.32 -1.97 14.88
C ASN A 26 -16.52 -1.50 16.07
N ILE A 27 -16.75 -0.28 16.54
CA ILE A 27 -15.88 0.29 17.56
C ILE A 27 -15.90 -0.48 18.89
N ASN A 28 -16.99 -1.21 19.15
CA ASN A 28 -17.08 -2.02 20.38
C ASN A 28 -16.46 -3.39 20.22
N LEU A 29 -16.29 -3.87 18.99
CA LEU A 29 -15.87 -5.25 18.74
C LEU A 29 -14.54 -5.37 18.01
N ALA A 30 -14.02 -4.27 17.43
CA ALA A 30 -12.84 -4.35 16.57
C ALA A 30 -11.63 -4.90 17.32
N PHE A 31 -11.30 -4.32 18.45
CA PHE A 31 -10.11 -4.73 19.19
C PHE A 31 -10.23 -6.18 19.66
N SER A 32 -11.41 -6.58 20.15
CA SER A 32 -11.61 -7.96 20.58
C SER A 32 -11.58 -8.92 19.40
N SER A 33 -11.99 -8.49 18.20
CA SER A 33 -11.87 -9.37 17.04
C SER A 33 -10.40 -9.60 16.66
N ILE A 34 -9.54 -8.60 16.84
CA ILE A 34 -8.10 -8.78 16.66
C ILE A 34 -7.53 -9.76 17.69
N ILE A 35 -7.95 -9.63 18.93
CA ILE A 35 -7.54 -10.56 19.99
C ILE A 35 -8.00 -11.98 19.66
N HIS A 36 -9.21 -12.12 19.19
CA HIS A 36 -9.76 -13.42 18.75
C HIS A 36 -8.90 -14.02 17.63
N ILE A 37 -8.52 -13.21 16.65
CA ILE A 37 -7.67 -13.68 15.56
C ILE A 37 -6.34 -14.20 16.12
N SER A 38 -5.74 -13.45 17.03
CA SER A 38 -4.44 -13.83 17.59
C SER A 38 -4.50 -15.10 18.42
N ARG A 39 -5.57 -15.30 19.18
CA ARG A 39 -5.63 -16.37 20.17
C ARG A 39 -6.37 -17.58 19.71
N ASP A 40 -7.45 -17.43 18.96
CA ASP A 40 -8.39 -18.52 18.70
C ASP A 40 -8.37 -19.05 17.28
N VAL A 41 -8.02 -18.21 16.31
CA VAL A 41 -8.03 -18.62 14.91
C VAL A 41 -6.73 -19.36 14.61
N PRO A 42 -6.81 -20.58 14.02
CA PRO A 42 -5.59 -21.29 13.65
C PRO A 42 -4.72 -20.44 12.72
N TYR A 43 -3.43 -20.30 13.10
CA TYR A 43 -2.45 -19.48 12.37
C TYR A 43 -2.80 -18.00 12.36
N GLY A 44 -3.79 -17.61 13.16
CA GLY A 44 -4.18 -16.21 13.23
C GLY A 44 -3.05 -15.25 13.58
N UNK A 45 -2.29 -15.61 14.37
CA UNK A 45 -1.24 -14.85 14.83
C UNK A 45 -0.21 -14.68 13.84
N UNK A 46 0.03 -15.53 13.06
CA UNK A 46 0.88 -15.52 12.05
C UNK A 46 0.53 -14.61 11.04
N MET A 47 -0.78 -14.77 10.64
CA MET A 47 -1.38 -13.89 9.65
C MET A 47 -1.32 -12.44 10.10
N GLN A 48 -1.73 -12.19 11.31
CA GLN A 48 -1.74 -10.82 11.84
C GLN A 48 -0.34 -10.23 11.87
N ASN A 49 0.61 -10.96 12.41
CA ASN A 49 1.99 -10.45 12.53
C ASN A 49 2.64 -10.30 11.16
N THR A 50 2.39 -11.22 10.25
CA THR A 50 2.92 -11.12 8.89
C THR A 50 2.34 -9.90 8.19
N HIS A 51 1.08 -9.65 8.35
CA HIS A 51 0.44 -8.50 7.73
C HIS A 51 1.00 -7.20 8.32
N ALA A 52 1.08 -7.12 9.62
CA ALA A 52 1.62 -5.92 10.29
C ALA A 52 3.08 -5.65 9.93
N UNK A 53 3.77 -6.62 9.89
CA UNK A 53 5.07 -6.48 9.67
C UNK A 53 5.42 -6.35 8.31
N GLY A 54 4.63 -6.96 7.55
CA GLY A 54 4.75 -6.81 6.11
C GLY A 54 4.57 -5.38 5.65
N ALA A 55 3.72 -4.67 6.32
CA ALA A 55 3.54 -3.24 6.04
C ALA A 55 4.84 -2.48 6.21
N SER A 56 5.56 -2.77 7.28
CA SER A 56 6.88 -2.16 7.52
C SER A 56 7.92 -2.53 6.45
N UNK A 57 7.88 -3.72 6.01
CA UNK A 57 8.73 -4.14 5.04
C UNK A 57 8.49 -3.53 3.74
N UNK A 58 7.18 -3.31 3.48
CA UNK A 58 6.82 -2.75 2.29
C UNK A 58 7.23 -1.34 2.21
N UNK A 59 7.29 -0.69 3.35
CA UNK A 59 7.66 0.61 3.51
C UNK A 59 9.12 0.82 3.31
N UNK A 60 9.95 0.00 3.67
CA UNK A 60 11.27 0.00 3.54
C UNK A 60 11.75 -0.24 2.18
N CYS A 61 11.23 -1.16 1.54
CA CYS A 61 11.54 -1.45 0.13
C CYS A 61 11.18 -0.27 -0.77
N ILE A 62 10.08 0.37 -0.47
CA ILE A 62 9.67 1.53 -1.27
C ILE A 62 10.69 2.65 -1.16
N TYR A 63 11.19 2.91 0.04
CA TYR A 63 12.18 3.97 0.20
C TYR A 63 13.46 3.66 -0.58
N ILE A 64 13.89 2.41 -0.55
CA ILE A 64 15.07 2.01 -1.31
C ILE A 64 14.79 2.06 -2.80
N HIS A 65 13.59 1.67 -3.20
CA HIS A 65 13.17 1.72 -4.60
C HIS A 65 13.20 3.16 -5.13
N ILE A 66 12.69 4.11 -4.35
CA ILE A 66 12.71 5.52 -4.71
C ILE A 66 14.13 6.07 -4.70
N ALA A 67 14.91 5.72 -3.69
CA ALA A 67 16.30 6.17 -3.60
C ALA A 67 17.13 5.68 -4.79
N ARG A 68 16.85 4.44 -5.27
CA ARG A 68 17.48 3.93 -6.47
C ARG A 68 17.13 4.82 -7.66
N GLY A 69 15.88 5.25 -7.76
CA GLY A 69 15.44 6.12 -8.83
C GLY A 69 16.16 7.47 -8.82
N LEU A 70 16.39 8.01 -7.63
CA LEU A 70 17.13 9.27 -7.49
C LEU A 70 18.60 9.08 -7.81
N TYR A 71 19.20 8.01 -7.34
CA TYR A 71 20.64 7.78 -7.49
C TYR A 71 21.03 7.57 -8.95
N TYR A 72 20.24 6.76 -9.68
CA TYR A 72 20.57 6.39 -11.05
C TYR A 72 19.87 7.25 -12.10
N GLY A 73 19.17 8.31 -11.69
CA GLY A 73 18.51 9.19 -12.63
C GLY A 73 17.27 8.63 -13.28
N SER A 74 16.70 7.57 -12.71
CA SER A 74 15.50 6.95 -13.28
C SER A 74 14.30 7.89 -13.30
N TYR A 75 14.31 8.92 -12.46
CA TYR A 75 13.24 9.91 -12.40
C TYR A 75 13.09 10.69 -13.72
N LEU A 76 14.09 10.64 -14.59
CA LEU A 76 14.00 11.30 -15.90
C LEU A 76 12.97 10.62 -16.80
N ASN A 77 12.64 9.36 -16.53
CA ASN A 77 11.50 8.70 -17.16
C ASN A 77 10.25 9.15 -16.42
N LYS A 78 9.68 10.26 -16.87
CA LYS A 78 8.69 11.00 -16.10
C LYS A 78 7.41 10.22 -15.84
N GLU A 79 6.95 9.47 -16.83
CA GLU A 79 5.69 8.73 -16.66
C GLU A 79 5.82 7.65 -15.61
N VAL A 80 6.95 6.94 -15.59
CA VAL A 80 7.21 5.93 -14.59
C VAL A 80 7.32 6.58 -13.21
N TRP A 81 8.03 7.70 -13.13
CA TRP A 81 8.21 8.41 -11.87
C TRP A 81 6.88 8.91 -11.31
N LEU A 82 6.03 9.50 -12.16
CA LEU A 82 4.74 10.03 -11.72
C LEU A 82 3.78 8.92 -11.28
N SER A 83 3.74 7.82 -12.02
CA SER A 83 2.90 6.69 -11.61
C SER A 83 3.38 6.12 -10.29
N GLY A 84 4.70 6.07 -10.08
CA GLY A 84 5.28 5.61 -8.83
C GLY A 84 4.95 6.51 -7.66
N THR A 85 4.99 7.83 -7.85
CA THR A 85 4.64 8.75 -6.75
C THR A 85 3.16 8.64 -6.40
N THR A 86 2.31 8.43 -7.40
CA THR A 86 0.89 8.17 -7.13
C THR A 86 0.72 6.90 -6.31
N LEU A 87 1.47 5.84 -6.66
CA LEU A 87 1.45 4.61 -5.89
C LEU A 87 1.87 4.84 -4.45
N LEU A 88 2.89 5.66 -4.22
CA LEU A 88 3.34 5.97 -2.87
C LEU A 88 2.22 6.60 -2.04
N ILE A 89 1.52 7.56 -2.62
CA ILE A 89 0.43 8.24 -1.91
C ILE A 89 -0.68 7.25 -1.57
N ILE A 90 -1.06 6.41 -2.53
CA ILE A 90 -2.13 5.43 -2.29
C ILE A 90 -1.69 4.42 -1.24
N LEU A 91 -0.43 4.00 -1.27
CA LEU A 91 0.06 3.04 -0.29
C LEU A 91 0.09 3.65 1.11
N MET A 92 0.49 4.91 1.23
CA MET A 92 0.48 5.58 2.54
C MET A 92 -0.93 5.66 3.10
N ALA A 93 -1.90 5.99 2.26
CA ALA A 93 -3.31 6.02 2.69
C ALA A 93 -3.77 4.62 3.11
N THR A 94 -3.42 3.61 2.33
CA THR A 94 -3.79 2.22 2.63
C THR A 94 -3.24 1.80 3.98
N ALA A 95 -1.97 2.09 4.23
CA ALA A 95 -1.32 1.73 5.49
C ALA A 95 -1.94 2.48 6.66
N PHE A 96 -2.24 3.76 6.47
CA PHE A 96 -2.86 4.55 7.53
C PHE A 96 -4.22 3.98 7.92
N PHE A 97 -5.08 3.73 6.92
CA PHE A 97 -6.39 3.16 7.20
C PHE A 97 -6.27 1.83 7.93
N GLY A 98 -5.29 1.00 7.52
CA GLY A 98 -5.08 -0.29 8.16
C GLY A 98 -4.65 -0.19 9.61
N TYR A 99 -3.77 0.78 9.91
CA TYR A 99 -3.31 0.99 11.28
C TYR A 99 -4.45 1.35 12.22
N VAL A 100 -5.46 2.04 11.71
CA VAL A 100 -6.60 2.46 12.53
C VAL A 100 -7.52 1.28 12.89
N LEU A 101 -7.54 0.22 12.06
CA LEU A 101 -8.55 -0.84 12.18
C LEU A 101 -8.59 -1.57 13.52
N PRO A 102 -7.46 -1.82 14.22
CA PRO A 102 -7.58 -2.45 15.54
C PRO A 102 -8.34 -1.64 16.57
N TRP A 103 -8.44 -0.35 16.36
CA TRP A 103 -9.17 0.58 17.22
C TRP A 103 -8.68 0.56 18.66
N GLY A 104 -7.35 0.43 18.82
CA GLY A 104 -6.73 0.59 20.13
C GLY A 104 -6.46 2.05 20.39
N GLN A 105 -5.75 2.31 21.50
CA GLN A 105 -5.43 3.67 21.91
C GLN A 105 -4.67 4.44 20.83
N MET A 106 -3.63 3.83 20.29
CA MET A 106 -2.82 4.50 19.26
C MET A 106 -3.59 4.65 17.96
N SER A 107 -4.43 3.68 17.60
CA SER A 107 -5.27 3.79 16.40
C SER A 107 -6.21 4.98 16.51
N PHE A 108 -6.87 5.10 17.65
CA PHE A 108 -7.84 6.17 17.88
C PHE A 108 -7.18 7.54 17.79
N TRP A 109 -6.06 7.71 18.50
CA TRP A 109 -5.42 9.03 18.53
C TRP A 109 -4.71 9.37 17.24
N ALA A 110 -4.14 8.37 16.57
CA ALA A 110 -3.54 8.62 15.25
C ALA A 110 -4.62 9.05 14.25
N ALA A 111 -5.77 8.39 14.27
CA ALA A 111 -6.86 8.77 13.38
C ALA A 111 -7.33 10.19 13.67
N THR A 112 -7.48 10.53 14.95
CA THR A 112 -7.92 11.87 15.33
C THR A 112 -6.94 12.93 14.85
N VAL A 113 -5.65 12.75 15.14
CA VAL A 113 -4.64 13.76 14.82
C VAL A 113 -4.50 13.92 13.31
N ILE A 114 -4.34 12.82 12.60
CA ILE A 114 -4.05 12.89 11.15
C ILE A 114 -5.24 13.43 10.38
N THR A 115 -6.45 13.00 10.70
CA THR A 115 -7.61 13.50 9.96
C THR A 115 -7.91 14.96 10.32
N ASN A 116 -7.58 15.39 11.54
CA ASN A 116 -7.74 16.80 11.91
C ASN A 116 -6.82 17.72 11.10
N LEU A 117 -5.73 17.19 10.52
CA LEU A 117 -4.89 18.02 9.65
C LEU A 117 -5.65 18.54 8.44
N LEU A 118 -6.71 17.85 8.02
CA LEU A 118 -7.54 18.33 6.92
C LEU A 118 -8.22 19.66 7.23
N THR A 119 -8.46 19.96 8.49
CA THR A 119 -9.11 21.21 8.86
C THR A 119 -8.27 22.43 8.49
N ALA A 120 -6.97 22.23 8.25
CA ALA A 120 -6.08 23.34 7.85
C ALA A 120 -6.33 23.81 6.41
N ILE A 121 -7.04 23.03 5.59
CA ILE A 121 -7.32 23.41 4.21
C ILE A 121 -8.33 24.57 4.23
N PRO A 122 -7.96 25.72 3.62
CA PRO A 122 -8.90 26.86 3.66
C PRO A 122 -10.23 26.55 2.99
N TYR A 123 -11.29 26.99 3.58
CA TYR A 123 -12.68 26.92 3.11
C TYR A 123 -13.27 25.51 3.10
N LEU A 124 -12.47 24.49 2.79
CA LEU A 124 -12.99 23.13 2.60
C LEU A 124 -12.66 22.20 3.75
N GLY A 125 -11.72 22.59 4.60
CA GLY A 125 -11.13 21.66 5.58
C GLY A 125 -12.14 21.05 6.52
N THR A 126 -12.98 21.88 7.15
CA THR A 126 -13.95 21.37 8.11
C THR A 126 -14.97 20.45 7.43
N THR A 127 -15.44 20.85 6.25
CA THR A 127 -16.40 20.04 5.50
C THR A 127 -15.79 18.68 5.12
N LEU A 128 -14.55 18.68 4.63
CA LEU A 128 -13.88 17.43 4.27
C LEU A 128 -13.69 16.55 5.49
N THR A 129 -13.31 17.15 6.61
CA THR A 129 -13.05 16.39 7.83
C THR A 129 -14.33 15.72 8.35
N THR A 130 -15.44 16.48 8.43
CA THR A 130 -16.68 15.90 8.90
C THR A 130 -17.23 14.86 7.93
N TRP A 131 -17.01 15.08 6.64
CA TRP A 131 -17.38 14.09 5.63
C TRP A 131 -16.58 12.80 5.80
N LEU A 132 -15.27 12.92 6.02
CA LEU A 132 -14.41 11.74 6.18
C LEU A 132 -14.77 10.99 7.47
N TRP A 133 -15.02 11.72 8.55
CA TRP A 133 -15.40 11.06 9.81
C TRP A 133 -16.78 10.41 9.73
N GLY A 134 -17.69 11.00 8.94
CA GLY A 134 -19.10 10.61 8.96
C GLY A 134 -19.83 11.12 10.15
N GLY A 135 -19.35 12.23 10.72
CA GLY A 135 -19.91 12.84 11.91
C GLY A 135 -19.01 13.96 12.40
N PHE A 136 -19.07 14.27 13.68
CA PHE A 136 -18.31 15.38 14.25
C PHE A 136 -17.09 14.95 15.04
N ALA A 137 -16.81 13.64 15.06
CA ALA A 137 -15.60 13.07 15.64
C ALA A 137 -15.43 11.69 15.03
N ILE A 138 -14.25 11.09 15.21
CA ILE A 138 -14.07 9.72 14.74
C ILE A 138 -14.91 8.79 15.62
N ASN A 139 -15.56 7.84 14.96
CA ASN A 139 -16.46 6.92 15.65
C ASN A 139 -16.75 5.75 14.73
N ASP A 140 -17.85 5.05 14.97
CA ASP A 140 -18.17 3.83 14.21
C ASP A 140 -18.29 4.08 12.70
N PRO A 141 -18.95 5.16 12.23
CA PRO A 141 -18.97 5.39 10.78
C PRO A 141 -17.56 5.59 10.20
N THR A 142 -16.66 6.20 10.96
CA THR A 142 -15.29 6.39 10.53
C THR A 142 -14.60 5.03 10.34
N LEU A 143 -14.73 4.15 11.32
CA LEU A 143 -14.09 2.85 11.27
C LEU A 143 -14.62 2.02 10.11
N THR A 144 -15.93 2.05 9.90
CA THR A 144 -16.55 1.29 8.82
C THR A 144 -15.99 1.72 7.47
N ARG A 145 -15.94 3.02 7.20
CA ARG A 145 -15.44 3.48 5.91
C ARG A 145 -13.94 3.28 5.77
N PHE A 146 -13.18 3.35 6.87
CA PHE A 146 -11.75 3.07 6.80
C PHE A 146 -11.49 1.60 6.48
N PHE A 147 -12.30 0.70 7.01
CA PHE A 147 -12.20 -0.70 6.65
C PHE A 147 -12.50 -0.92 5.17
N ALA A 148 -13.56 -0.30 4.66
CA ALA A 148 -13.90 -0.42 3.24
C ALA A 148 -12.77 0.11 2.36
N LEU A 149 -12.21 1.26 2.69
CA LEU A 149 -11.11 1.85 1.92
C LEU A 149 -9.86 1.01 1.99
N HIS A 150 -9.53 0.51 3.18
CA HIS A 150 -8.34 -0.35 3.33
C HIS A 150 -8.50 -1.64 2.53
N PHE A 151 -9.71 -2.16 2.43
CA PHE A 151 -9.96 -3.38 1.67
C PHE A 151 -9.84 -3.14 0.16
N ILE A 152 -10.35 -2.01 -0.32
CA ILE A 152 -10.44 -1.77 -1.77
C ILE A 152 -9.15 -1.16 -2.36
N LEU A 153 -8.43 -0.32 -1.62
CA LEU A 153 -7.27 0.37 -2.16
C LEU A 153 -6.16 -0.56 -2.67
N PRO A 154 -5.90 -1.72 -2.06
CA PRO A 154 -4.92 -2.63 -2.64
C PRO A 154 -5.20 -3.05 -4.08
N PHE A 155 -6.47 -3.13 -4.47
CA PHE A 155 -6.81 -3.44 -5.85
C PHE A 155 -6.43 -2.29 -6.79
N ALA A 156 -6.59 -1.06 -6.33
CA ALA A 156 -6.11 0.09 -7.08
C ALA A 156 -4.59 0.09 -7.18
N ILE A 157 -3.90 -0.32 -6.12
CA ILE A 157 -2.45 -0.43 -6.13
C ILE A 157 -1.99 -1.45 -7.17
N ILE A 158 -2.64 -2.61 -7.23
CA ILE A 158 -2.29 -3.63 -8.22
C ILE A 158 -2.49 -3.10 -9.65
N SER A 159 -3.62 -2.45 -9.90
CA SER A 159 -3.92 -1.92 -11.22
C SER A 159 -2.89 -0.86 -11.64
N LEU A 160 -2.60 0.06 -10.75
CA LEU A 160 -1.65 1.12 -11.06
C LEU A 160 -0.22 0.59 -11.14
N SER A 161 0.12 -0.44 -10.36
CA SER A 161 1.43 -1.08 -10.46
C SER A 161 1.61 -1.73 -11.82
N SER A 162 0.56 -2.33 -12.36
CA SER A 162 0.61 -2.90 -13.71
C SER A 162 0.91 -1.81 -14.73
N ILE A 163 0.26 -0.66 -14.61
CA ILE A 163 0.52 0.47 -15.50
C ILE A 163 1.95 0.96 -15.33
N HIS A 164 2.42 1.06 -14.10
CA HIS A 164 3.77 1.50 -13.76
C HIS A 164 4.82 0.62 -14.46
N ILE A 165 4.61 -0.70 -14.41
CA ILE A 165 5.52 -1.66 -15.03
C ILE A 165 5.43 -1.57 -16.57
N LEU A 166 4.24 -1.39 -17.11
CA LEU A 166 4.08 -1.24 -18.56
C LEU A 166 4.80 0.01 -19.07
N LEU A 167 4.71 1.10 -18.32
CA LEU A 167 5.41 2.33 -18.69
C LEU A 167 6.92 2.14 -18.64
N LEU A 168 7.40 1.41 -17.63
CA LEU A 168 8.82 1.09 -17.55
C LEU A 168 9.27 0.24 -18.72
N HIS A 169 8.45 -0.72 -19.11
CA HIS A 169 8.81 -1.67 -20.17
C HIS A 169 9.08 -0.97 -21.50
N ASN A 170 8.45 0.18 -21.72
CA ASN A 170 8.66 0.92 -22.97
C ASN A 170 10.10 1.41 -23.12
N GLU A 171 10.79 1.73 -22.01
CA GLU A 171 12.18 2.23 -22.07
C GLU A 171 13.18 1.30 -21.40
N GLY A 172 12.69 0.36 -20.58
CA GLY A 172 13.55 -0.57 -19.86
C GLY A 172 14.12 0.03 -18.60
N SER A 173 14.72 -0.84 -17.78
CA SER A 173 15.30 -0.46 -16.51
C SER A 173 16.63 0.24 -16.69
N SER A 174 16.99 1.07 -15.71
CA SER A 174 18.32 1.66 -15.62
C SER A 174 19.35 0.59 -15.23
N ASN A 175 20.62 0.91 -15.36
CA ASN A 175 21.70 0.03 -14.94
C ASN A 175 22.76 0.84 -14.19
N PRO A 176 23.68 0.18 -13.48
CA PRO A 176 24.68 0.89 -12.70
C PRO A 176 25.64 1.76 -13.54
N LEU A 177 25.77 1.45 -14.82
CA LEU A 177 26.67 2.19 -15.70
C LEU A 177 26.04 3.46 -16.26
N GLY A 178 24.73 3.59 -16.16
CA GLY A 178 24.02 4.75 -16.68
C GLY A 178 23.96 4.79 -18.20
N THR A 179 24.09 3.63 -18.85
CA THR A 179 24.17 3.56 -20.32
C THR A 179 22.94 2.90 -20.92
N UNK A 180 22.75 3.08 -21.97
CA UNK A 180 21.70 2.57 -22.63
C UNK A 180 22.00 1.16 -22.81
N SER A 181 21.04 0.53 -22.73
CA SER A 181 21.13 -0.93 -22.81
C SER A 181 20.50 -1.51 -24.07
N ASP A 182 20.21 -0.66 -25.02
CA ASP A 182 19.57 -1.11 -26.27
C ASP A 182 20.38 -2.18 -26.99
N ILE A 183 21.69 -2.10 -26.92
CA ILE A 183 22.53 -3.11 -27.60
C ILE A 183 22.50 -4.45 -26.89
N ASP A 184 22.02 -4.47 -25.65
CA ASP A 184 21.93 -5.71 -24.87
C ASP A 184 20.53 -6.32 -24.91
N LYS A 185 19.63 -5.65 -25.55
CA LYS A 185 18.24 -6.11 -25.57
C LYS A 185 17.99 -7.06 -26.72
N UNK A 186 17.19 -7.97 -26.44
CA UNK A 186 16.76 -8.86 -27.46
C UNK A 186 15.30 -8.72 -27.50
N UNK A 187 14.96 -8.93 -28.31
CA UNK A 187 13.74 -8.90 -28.39
C UNK A 187 13.26 -9.90 -27.61
N UNK A 188 12.95 -9.59 -26.92
CA UNK A 188 12.65 -10.28 -25.96
C UNK A 188 11.38 -10.80 -25.97
N HIS A 189 10.54 -10.30 -26.71
CA HIS A 189 9.21 -10.81 -26.82
C HIS A 189 9.11 -11.87 -27.92
N PRO A 190 8.52 -13.04 -27.66
CA PRO A 190 7.84 -13.47 -26.43
C PRO A 190 8.74 -14.05 -25.37
N TYR A 191 10.02 -14.18 -25.63
CA TYR A 191 10.93 -14.92 -24.76
C TYR A 191 11.05 -14.29 -23.36
N HIS A 192 11.13 -12.98 -23.32
CA HIS A 192 11.30 -12.29 -22.05
C HIS A 192 9.97 -11.98 -21.36
N SER A 193 8.91 -12.12 -22.09
CA SER A 193 7.59 -11.99 -21.47
C SER A 193 7.36 -13.08 -20.41
N UNK A 194 7.89 -14.06 -20.71
CA UNK A 194 7.82 -15.12 -19.81
C UNK A 194 8.76 -15.02 -18.68
N UNK A 195 9.73 -14.49 -18.98
CA UNK A 195 10.70 -14.23 -18.03
C UNK A 195 10.28 -13.23 -17.09
N UNK A 196 9.66 -12.45 -17.61
CA UNK A 196 9.08 -11.43 -16.84
C UNK A 196 8.16 -11.95 -15.80
N UNK A 197 7.71 -12.81 -16.13
CA UNK A 197 6.85 -13.44 -15.24
C UNK A 197 7.55 -14.12 -14.17
N UNK A 198 8.50 -14.55 -14.58
CA UNK A 198 9.35 -15.11 -13.68
C UNK A 198 10.12 -14.18 -12.87
N UNK A 199 10.32 -13.37 -13.33
CA UNK A 199 11.01 -12.34 -12.73
C UNK A 199 10.21 -11.66 -11.77
N LEU A 200 9.03 -11.64 -11.85
CA LEU A 200 8.05 -11.07 -10.94
C LEU A 200 7.85 -11.96 -9.72
N MET A 201 8.20 -13.18 -9.85
CA MET A 201 8.19 -14.11 -8.71
C MET A 201 9.49 -14.01 -7.93
#